data_700f3a3823953882a0f9d906e958d706
#
_entry.id   700f3a3823953882a0f9d906e958d706
#
_cell.length_a   1.000
_cell.length_b   1.000
_cell.length_c   1.000
_cell.angle_alpha   90.00
_cell.angle_beta   90.00
_cell.angle_gamma   90.00
#
_symmetry.space_group_name_H-M   'P 1'
#
loop_
_entity.id
_entity.type
_entity.pdbx_description
1 polymer ?
#
loop_
_entity_poly.entity_id
_entity_poly.type
_entity_poly.pdbx_seq_one_letter_code
_entity_poly.pdbx_strand_id
1 'polypeptide(L)'
;ILAGLEKPDDGLVQVQSNTRIAYVAQEPQLDAASSVFDAVAEGLQRVRYLIDEYSQGHGDLDAMQSEIESLDGWNWEQRVTETLQRLHLNPEAIVSTLSGGTKKRVALAQALVAQPDVLLLDEPTNHLDLDSIEWLEGLLVDFTGSIITITHDRSFLDNVATRIVELDRGKLLSYPGNFAAYLLQKEEQ
;
A
#
# COMPACT_ATOMS: atom_id res chain seq x y z
N ILE A 1 -5.84 -10.10 8.82
CA ILE A 1 -7.08 -9.57 9.43
C ILE A 1 -7.31 -8.12 8.95
N LEU A 2 -6.43 -7.17 9.24
CA LEU A 2 -6.62 -5.75 8.85
C LEU A 2 -6.75 -5.54 7.34
N ALA A 3 -6.06 -6.33 6.54
CA ALA A 3 -6.16 -6.31 5.08
C ALA A 3 -7.44 -7.00 4.53
N GLY A 4 -8.28 -7.56 5.39
CA GLY A 4 -9.50 -8.26 4.99
C GLY A 4 -9.30 -9.66 4.40
N LEU A 5 -8.07 -10.18 4.39
CA LEU A 5 -7.73 -11.50 3.83
C LEU A 5 -8.17 -12.65 4.73
N GLU A 6 -8.23 -12.40 6.03
CA GLU A 6 -8.66 -13.36 7.05
C GLU A 6 -9.62 -12.71 8.03
N LYS A 7 -10.55 -13.50 8.54
CA LYS A 7 -11.48 -13.06 9.60
C LYS A 7 -10.82 -13.25 10.97
N PRO A 8 -11.11 -12.37 11.96
CA PRO A 8 -10.69 -12.61 13.33
C PRO A 8 -11.45 -13.82 13.91
N ASP A 9 -10.76 -14.59 14.75
CA ASP A 9 -11.40 -15.72 15.47
C ASP A 9 -12.40 -15.21 16.51
N ASP A 10 -12.11 -14.03 17.09
CA ASP A 10 -12.97 -13.33 18.04
C ASP A 10 -12.78 -11.81 17.90
N GLY A 11 -13.76 -11.04 18.34
CA GLY A 11 -13.73 -9.57 18.25
C GLY A 11 -14.29 -9.05 16.94
N LEU A 12 -14.16 -7.73 16.77
CA LEU A 12 -14.72 -6.99 15.63
C LEU A 12 -13.70 -6.03 15.04
N VAL A 13 -13.54 -6.07 13.72
CA VAL A 13 -12.83 -5.06 12.97
C VAL A 13 -13.83 -4.06 12.41
N GLN A 14 -13.72 -2.81 12.86
CA GLN A 14 -14.56 -1.71 12.38
C GLN A 14 -13.72 -0.75 11.55
N VAL A 15 -14.20 -0.48 10.34
CA VAL A 15 -13.59 0.48 9.42
C VAL A 15 -14.62 1.56 9.12
N GLN A 16 -14.21 2.81 9.22
CA GLN A 16 -15.07 3.92 8.83
C GLN A 16 -15.47 3.81 7.36
N SER A 17 -16.72 4.14 7.04
CA SER A 17 -17.21 4.11 5.66
C SER A 17 -16.33 4.98 4.75
N ASN A 18 -16.10 4.51 3.52
CA ASN A 18 -15.26 5.14 2.51
C ASN A 18 -13.76 5.22 2.83
N THR A 19 -13.27 4.59 3.89
CA THR A 19 -11.83 4.47 4.14
C THR A 19 -11.23 3.52 3.11
N ARG A 20 -10.20 3.98 2.39
CA ARG A 20 -9.45 3.19 1.42
C ARG A 20 -8.24 2.58 2.10
N ILE A 21 -8.18 1.26 2.11
CA ILE A 21 -7.07 0.49 2.68
C ILE A 21 -6.36 -0.22 1.54
N ALA A 22 -5.04 -0.04 1.43
CA ALA A 22 -4.21 -0.80 0.52
C ALA A 22 -3.20 -1.65 1.29
N TYR A 23 -2.90 -2.84 0.77
CA TYR A 23 -2.00 -3.80 1.38
C TYR A 23 -0.89 -4.18 0.40
N VAL A 24 0.34 -4.15 0.90
CA VAL A 24 1.52 -4.63 0.17
C VAL A 24 2.09 -5.82 0.93
N ALA A 25 2.00 -7.00 0.32
CA ALA A 25 2.52 -8.24 0.88
C ALA A 25 4.05 -8.26 0.91
N GLN A 26 4.63 -9.09 1.77
CA GLN A 26 6.07 -9.34 1.82
C GLN A 26 6.61 -9.82 0.47
N GLU A 27 5.88 -10.75 -0.18
CA GLU A 27 6.16 -11.24 -1.52
C GLU A 27 4.98 -10.88 -2.44
N PRO A 28 5.06 -9.74 -3.15
CA PRO A 28 3.97 -9.30 -4.00
C PRO A 28 3.69 -10.30 -5.13
N GLN A 29 2.42 -10.62 -5.33
CA GLN A 29 1.96 -11.46 -6.42
C GLN A 29 1.62 -10.56 -7.61
N LEU A 30 2.60 -10.36 -8.50
CA LEU A 30 2.44 -9.62 -9.74
C LEU A 30 2.38 -10.60 -10.91
N ASP A 31 1.55 -10.29 -11.92
CA ASP A 31 1.56 -11.06 -13.15
C ASP A 31 2.89 -10.85 -13.88
N ALA A 32 3.68 -11.93 -14.01
CA ALA A 32 5.00 -11.91 -14.62
C ALA A 32 4.99 -11.47 -16.09
N ALA A 33 3.89 -11.71 -16.80
CA ALA A 33 3.74 -11.38 -18.21
C ALA A 33 3.26 -9.94 -18.46
N SER A 34 2.74 -9.26 -17.43
CA SER A 34 2.23 -7.89 -17.53
C SER A 34 3.34 -6.86 -17.73
N SER A 35 2.98 -5.76 -18.41
CA SER A 35 3.76 -4.53 -18.33
C SER A 35 3.67 -3.93 -16.93
N VAL A 36 4.63 -3.09 -16.57
CA VAL A 36 4.59 -2.33 -15.31
C VAL A 36 3.35 -1.44 -15.26
N PHE A 37 2.99 -0.82 -16.38
CA PHE A 37 1.76 -0.02 -16.48
C PHE A 37 0.52 -0.84 -16.10
N ASP A 38 0.34 -2.01 -16.72
CA ASP A 38 -0.82 -2.86 -16.46
C ASP A 38 -0.83 -3.39 -15.02
N ALA A 39 0.33 -3.78 -14.49
CA ALA A 39 0.46 -4.23 -13.11
C ALA A 39 0.04 -3.15 -12.10
N VAL A 40 0.44 -1.89 -12.31
CA VAL A 40 0.03 -0.77 -11.46
C VAL A 40 -1.45 -0.42 -11.66
N ALA A 41 -1.96 -0.51 -12.89
CA ALA A 41 -3.37 -0.27 -13.22
C ALA A 41 -4.32 -1.27 -12.51
N GLU A 42 -3.84 -2.45 -12.13
CA GLU A 42 -4.62 -3.39 -11.30
C GLU A 42 -5.05 -2.80 -9.95
N GLY A 43 -4.32 -1.83 -9.41
CA GLY A 43 -4.74 -1.06 -8.23
C GLY A 43 -6.01 -0.23 -8.43
N LEU A 44 -6.43 -0.02 -9.68
CA LEU A 44 -7.65 0.69 -10.09
C LEU A 44 -8.66 -0.25 -10.78
N GLN A 45 -8.65 -1.52 -10.46
CA GLN A 45 -9.49 -2.54 -11.11
C GLN A 45 -10.98 -2.19 -11.03
N ARG A 46 -11.45 -1.73 -9.87
CA ARG A 46 -12.86 -1.33 -9.70
C ARG A 46 -13.25 -0.18 -10.61
N VAL A 47 -12.42 0.85 -10.70
CA VAL A 47 -12.62 2.00 -11.58
C VAL A 47 -12.67 1.58 -13.05
N ARG A 48 -11.72 0.76 -13.47
CA ARG A 48 -11.64 0.26 -14.85
C ARG A 48 -12.87 -0.57 -15.22
N TYR A 49 -13.31 -1.44 -14.31
CA TYR A 49 -14.53 -2.22 -14.49
C TYR A 49 -15.76 -1.32 -14.64
N LEU A 50 -15.92 -0.31 -13.78
CA LEU A 50 -17.05 0.62 -13.84
C LEU A 50 -17.08 1.42 -15.15
N ILE A 51 -15.91 1.88 -15.62
CA ILE A 51 -15.80 2.60 -16.89
C ILE A 51 -16.17 1.71 -18.07
N ASP A 52 -15.73 0.46 -18.07
CA ASP A 52 -16.07 -0.51 -19.11
C ASP A 52 -17.58 -0.78 -19.18
N GLU A 53 -18.21 -1.12 -18.06
CA GLU A 53 -19.65 -1.33 -17.96
C GLU A 53 -20.45 -0.09 -18.34
N TYR A 54 -20.01 1.09 -17.90
CA TYR A 54 -20.63 2.37 -18.25
C TYR A 54 -20.57 2.62 -19.75
N SER A 55 -19.41 2.38 -20.38
CA SER A 55 -19.22 2.58 -21.83
C SER A 55 -20.06 1.65 -22.69
N GLN A 56 -20.37 0.46 -22.17
CA GLN A 56 -21.23 -0.54 -22.83
C GLN A 56 -22.73 -0.28 -22.59
N GLY A 57 -23.05 0.67 -21.69
CA GLY A 57 -24.44 0.99 -21.35
C GLY A 57 -25.12 -0.06 -20.48
N HIS A 58 -24.34 -0.82 -19.73
CA HIS A 58 -24.85 -1.86 -18.83
C HIS A 58 -25.19 -1.31 -17.45
N GLY A 59 -26.31 -1.74 -16.88
CA GLY A 59 -26.69 -1.44 -15.50
C GLY A 59 -27.20 -0.01 -15.26
N ASP A 60 -27.05 0.45 -14.03
CA ASP A 60 -27.46 1.79 -13.60
C ASP A 60 -26.35 2.80 -13.90
N LEU A 61 -26.49 3.52 -15.02
CA LEU A 61 -25.47 4.46 -15.52
C LEU A 61 -25.28 5.64 -14.57
N ASP A 62 -26.33 6.14 -13.94
CA ASP A 62 -26.23 7.28 -13.01
C ASP A 62 -25.48 6.89 -11.73
N ALA A 63 -25.76 5.70 -11.19
CA ALA A 63 -25.02 5.17 -10.03
C ALA A 63 -23.54 4.90 -10.37
N MET A 64 -23.26 4.33 -11.55
CA MET A 64 -21.89 4.10 -12.01
C MET A 64 -21.12 5.39 -12.21
N GLN A 65 -21.72 6.38 -12.86
CA GLN A 65 -21.11 7.70 -13.04
C GLN A 65 -20.75 8.32 -11.70
N SER A 66 -21.69 8.32 -10.75
CA SER A 66 -21.46 8.86 -9.40
C SER A 66 -20.32 8.14 -8.69
N GLU A 67 -20.22 6.81 -8.81
CA GLU A 67 -19.13 6.04 -8.21
C GLU A 67 -17.80 6.34 -8.88
N ILE A 68 -17.73 6.40 -10.22
CA ILE A 68 -16.51 6.75 -10.95
C ILE A 68 -16.02 8.15 -10.55
N GLU A 69 -16.92 9.13 -10.44
CA GLU A 69 -16.60 10.48 -10.00
C GLU A 69 -16.09 10.51 -8.56
N SER A 70 -16.71 9.76 -7.66
CA SER A 70 -16.28 9.66 -6.25
C SER A 70 -14.89 9.06 -6.08
N LEU A 71 -14.49 8.21 -7.02
CA LEU A 71 -13.17 7.55 -7.06
C LEU A 71 -12.14 8.34 -7.88
N ASP A 72 -12.52 9.50 -8.43
CA ASP A 72 -11.69 10.26 -9.39
C ASP A 72 -11.20 9.38 -10.54
N GLY A 73 -12.12 8.58 -11.10
CA GLY A 73 -11.79 7.46 -11.97
C GLY A 73 -11.62 7.80 -13.44
N TRP A 74 -12.22 8.91 -13.94
CA TRP A 74 -12.17 9.24 -15.37
C TRP A 74 -10.76 9.49 -15.91
N ASN A 75 -9.82 9.91 -15.05
CA ASN A 75 -8.43 10.16 -15.39
C ASN A 75 -7.49 9.03 -14.91
N TRP A 76 -7.98 7.82 -14.79
CA TRP A 76 -7.21 6.70 -14.21
C TRP A 76 -5.89 6.43 -14.93
N GLU A 77 -5.80 6.55 -16.24
CA GLU A 77 -4.57 6.36 -17.02
C GLU A 77 -3.51 7.40 -16.66
N GLN A 78 -3.92 8.66 -16.51
CA GLN A 78 -3.02 9.72 -16.06
C GLN A 78 -2.52 9.46 -14.64
N ARG A 79 -3.38 9.00 -13.73
CA ARG A 79 -3.00 8.63 -12.36
C ARG A 79 -1.95 7.52 -12.33
N VAL A 80 -2.11 6.50 -13.17
CA VAL A 80 -1.09 5.44 -13.31
C VAL A 80 0.23 6.05 -13.80
N THR A 81 0.19 6.86 -14.85
CA THR A 81 1.38 7.51 -15.42
C THR A 81 2.11 8.37 -14.38
N GLU A 82 1.41 9.22 -13.66
CA GLU A 82 1.97 10.08 -12.61
C GLU A 82 2.58 9.25 -11.46
N THR A 83 1.90 8.18 -11.05
CA THR A 83 2.41 7.27 -10.03
C THR A 83 3.72 6.60 -10.48
N LEU A 84 3.77 6.11 -11.71
CA LEU A 84 4.97 5.51 -12.28
C LEU A 84 6.14 6.49 -12.37
N GLN A 85 5.89 7.72 -12.77
CA GLN A 85 6.91 8.78 -12.81
C GLN A 85 7.44 9.10 -11.42
N ARG A 86 6.56 9.23 -10.43
CA ARG A 86 6.92 9.48 -9.03
C ARG A 86 7.80 8.37 -8.45
N LEU A 87 7.53 7.12 -8.82
CA LEU A 87 8.28 5.95 -8.33
C LEU A 87 9.46 5.55 -9.25
N HIS A 88 9.74 6.36 -10.28
CA HIS A 88 10.83 6.11 -11.24
C HIS A 88 10.74 4.73 -11.92
N LEU A 89 9.53 4.35 -12.34
CA LEU A 89 9.25 3.08 -13.01
C LEU A 89 9.06 3.26 -14.52
N ASN A 90 9.61 2.35 -15.30
CA ASN A 90 9.38 2.30 -16.75
C ASN A 90 8.05 1.57 -17.03
N PRO A 91 7.04 2.25 -17.61
CA PRO A 91 5.72 1.66 -17.86
C PRO A 91 5.74 0.48 -18.82
N GLU A 92 6.68 0.44 -19.76
CA GLU A 92 6.77 -0.59 -20.80
C GLU A 92 7.58 -1.82 -20.39
N ALA A 93 8.30 -1.76 -19.26
CA ALA A 93 9.05 -2.91 -18.77
C ALA A 93 8.10 -4.07 -18.40
N ILE A 94 8.56 -5.30 -18.65
CA ILE A 94 7.80 -6.50 -18.30
C ILE A 94 8.19 -6.94 -16.88
N VAL A 95 7.21 -7.26 -16.06
CA VAL A 95 7.40 -7.58 -14.64
C VAL A 95 8.41 -8.71 -14.42
N SER A 96 8.40 -9.75 -15.24
CA SER A 96 9.36 -10.88 -15.14
C SER A 96 10.82 -10.47 -15.29
N THR A 97 11.11 -9.35 -15.95
CA THR A 97 12.47 -8.88 -16.20
C THR A 97 13.04 -8.00 -15.08
N LEU A 98 12.21 -7.64 -14.09
CA LEU A 98 12.58 -6.73 -13.03
C LEU A 98 13.35 -7.40 -11.89
N SER A 99 14.21 -6.64 -11.22
CA SER A 99 14.81 -7.04 -9.95
C SER A 99 13.76 -7.15 -8.84
N GLY A 100 14.08 -7.88 -7.76
CA GLY A 100 13.19 -7.99 -6.60
C GLY A 100 12.83 -6.64 -5.99
N GLY A 101 13.79 -5.73 -5.89
CA GLY A 101 13.56 -4.36 -5.40
C GLY A 101 12.63 -3.56 -6.30
N THR A 102 12.80 -3.66 -7.61
CA THR A 102 11.91 -2.98 -8.57
C THR A 102 10.51 -3.58 -8.55
N LYS A 103 10.36 -4.89 -8.41
CA LYS A 103 9.04 -5.53 -8.22
C LYS A 103 8.32 -5.01 -6.97
N LYS A 104 9.05 -4.79 -5.87
CA LYS A 104 8.47 -4.16 -4.67
C LYS A 104 8.02 -2.72 -4.93
N ARG A 105 8.77 -1.93 -5.71
CA ARG A 105 8.32 -0.60 -6.14
C ARG A 105 7.04 -0.67 -6.98
N VAL A 106 6.92 -1.63 -7.86
CA VAL A 106 5.69 -1.87 -8.65
C VAL A 106 4.51 -2.19 -7.73
N ALA A 107 4.69 -3.05 -6.75
CA ALA A 107 3.65 -3.37 -5.77
C ALA A 107 3.23 -2.15 -4.93
N LEU A 108 4.18 -1.31 -4.53
CA LEU A 108 3.90 -0.03 -3.87
C LEU A 108 3.13 0.93 -4.79
N ALA A 109 3.53 1.04 -6.04
CA ALA A 109 2.84 1.86 -7.03
C ALA A 109 1.38 1.39 -7.23
N GLN A 110 1.16 0.08 -7.32
CA GLN A 110 -0.17 -0.53 -7.40
C GLN A 110 -1.04 -0.16 -6.19
N ALA A 111 -0.48 -0.18 -4.99
CA ALA A 111 -1.18 0.24 -3.77
C ALA A 111 -1.45 1.75 -3.73
N LEU A 112 -0.46 2.57 -4.09
CA LEU A 112 -0.52 4.03 -4.00
C LEU A 112 -1.41 4.67 -5.07
N VAL A 113 -1.54 4.06 -6.25
CA VAL A 113 -2.39 4.60 -7.34
C VAL A 113 -3.86 4.69 -6.92
N ALA A 114 -4.30 3.84 -6.02
CA ALA A 114 -5.64 3.88 -5.43
C ALA A 114 -5.84 5.03 -4.42
N GLN A 115 -4.79 5.80 -4.11
CA GLN A 115 -4.81 6.88 -3.11
C GLN A 115 -5.37 6.40 -1.76
N PRO A 116 -4.72 5.43 -1.10
CA PRO A 116 -5.23 4.87 0.13
C PRO A 116 -5.15 5.87 1.28
N ASP A 117 -6.11 5.78 2.21
CA ASP A 117 -6.08 6.48 3.49
C ASP A 117 -5.20 5.74 4.51
N VAL A 118 -5.16 4.41 4.38
CA VAL A 118 -4.35 3.51 5.21
C VAL A 118 -3.54 2.57 4.31
N LEU A 119 -2.24 2.54 4.54
CA LEU A 119 -1.29 1.67 3.85
C LEU A 119 -0.78 0.60 4.81
N LEU A 120 -1.03 -0.66 4.49
CA LEU A 120 -0.55 -1.81 5.25
C LEU A 120 0.67 -2.40 4.55
N LEU A 121 1.80 -2.47 5.25
CA LEU A 121 3.06 -2.98 4.72
C LEU A 121 3.54 -4.18 5.55
N ASP A 122 3.80 -5.29 4.88
CA ASP A 122 4.33 -6.50 5.49
C ASP A 122 5.79 -6.69 5.08
N GLU A 123 6.70 -6.56 6.06
CA GLU A 123 8.15 -6.67 5.88
C GLU A 123 8.70 -5.95 4.63
N PRO A 124 8.44 -4.63 4.49
CA PRO A 124 8.67 -3.92 3.23
C PRO A 124 10.16 -3.76 2.87
N THR A 125 11.07 -3.89 3.83
CA THR A 125 12.52 -3.75 3.60
C THR A 125 13.22 -5.07 3.27
N ASN A 126 12.55 -6.21 3.39
CA ASN A 126 13.16 -7.53 3.12
C ASN A 126 13.68 -7.62 1.68
N HIS A 127 14.93 -8.08 1.56
CA HIS A 127 15.63 -8.27 0.30
C HIS A 127 15.87 -6.98 -0.52
N LEU A 128 15.75 -5.82 0.11
CA LEU A 128 16.12 -4.53 -0.50
C LEU A 128 17.57 -4.19 -0.19
N ASP A 129 18.22 -3.53 -1.15
CA ASP A 129 19.49 -2.84 -0.94
C ASP A 129 19.29 -1.52 -0.13
N LEU A 130 20.38 -0.96 0.35
CA LEU A 130 20.33 0.23 1.20
C LEU A 130 19.67 1.42 0.48
N ASP A 131 20.02 1.66 -0.77
CA ASP A 131 19.46 2.78 -1.57
C ASP A 131 17.94 2.64 -1.73
N SER A 132 17.45 1.42 -1.92
CA SER A 132 16.01 1.13 -2.01
C SER A 132 15.30 1.31 -0.67
N ILE A 133 15.96 0.99 0.45
CA ILE A 133 15.41 1.22 1.79
C ILE A 133 15.31 2.71 2.07
N GLU A 134 16.37 3.48 1.81
CA GLU A 134 16.36 4.94 2.00
C GLU A 134 15.31 5.63 1.13
N TRP A 135 15.16 5.18 -0.11
CA TRP A 135 14.10 5.65 -0.99
C TRP A 135 12.69 5.36 -0.41
N LEU A 136 12.48 4.13 0.09
CA LEU A 136 11.22 3.72 0.71
C LEU A 136 10.92 4.56 1.95
N GLU A 137 11.90 4.77 2.83
CA GLU A 137 11.77 5.61 4.02
C GLU A 137 11.31 7.02 3.66
N GLY A 138 11.95 7.65 2.66
CA GLY A 138 11.55 8.96 2.15
C GLY A 138 10.11 8.99 1.64
N LEU A 139 9.72 7.99 0.85
CA LEU A 139 8.35 7.86 0.35
C LEU A 139 7.31 7.77 1.49
N LEU A 140 7.60 6.98 2.51
CA LEU A 140 6.68 6.76 3.63
C LEU A 140 6.59 7.95 4.57
N VAL A 141 7.68 8.68 4.79
CA VAL A 141 7.67 9.93 5.57
C VAL A 141 6.81 10.99 4.89
N ASP A 142 6.82 11.06 3.57
CA ASP A 142 6.02 12.00 2.78
C ASP A 142 4.56 11.55 2.58
N PHE A 143 4.23 10.33 2.93
CA PHE A 143 2.87 9.81 2.79
C PHE A 143 1.91 10.51 3.75
N THR A 144 0.81 11.04 3.21
CA THR A 144 -0.15 11.86 3.97
C THR A 144 -1.19 11.07 4.76
N GLY A 145 -1.35 9.78 4.45
CA GLY A 145 -2.27 8.88 5.17
C GLY A 145 -1.63 8.23 6.40
N SER A 146 -2.27 7.18 6.88
CA SER A 146 -1.77 6.35 7.98
C SER A 146 -1.05 5.13 7.43
N ILE A 147 0.06 4.76 8.08
CA ILE A 147 0.83 3.57 7.72
C ILE A 147 0.82 2.62 8.91
N ILE A 148 0.53 1.35 8.65
CA ILE A 148 0.74 0.25 9.59
C ILE A 148 1.71 -0.71 8.94
N THR A 149 2.86 -0.91 9.56
CA THR A 149 3.89 -1.82 9.03
C THR A 149 4.30 -2.84 10.06
N ILE A 150 4.53 -4.07 9.60
CA ILE A 150 5.17 -5.13 10.38
C ILE A 150 6.57 -5.30 9.84
N THR A 151 7.58 -5.16 10.69
CA THR A 151 8.97 -5.32 10.29
C THR A 151 9.86 -5.68 11.47
N HIS A 152 10.99 -6.34 11.20
CA HIS A 152 12.09 -6.58 12.13
C HIS A 152 13.26 -5.60 11.93
N ASP A 153 13.17 -4.70 10.96
CA ASP A 153 14.21 -3.71 10.65
C ASP A 153 14.11 -2.53 11.62
N ARG A 154 15.01 -2.53 12.60
CA ARG A 154 15.04 -1.52 13.67
C ARG A 154 15.41 -0.12 13.15
N SER A 155 16.34 -0.06 12.21
CA SER A 155 16.77 1.21 11.59
C SER A 155 15.62 1.84 10.81
N PHE A 156 14.88 1.04 10.05
CA PHE A 156 13.67 1.47 9.35
C PHE A 156 12.61 2.00 10.33
N LEU A 157 12.37 1.32 11.44
CA LEU A 157 11.44 1.77 12.48
C LEU A 157 11.88 3.09 13.13
N ASP A 158 13.18 3.29 13.31
CA ASP A 158 13.70 4.55 13.85
C ASP A 158 13.44 5.74 12.91
N ASN A 159 13.54 5.50 11.60
CA ASN A 159 13.42 6.56 10.61
C ASN A 159 11.96 6.88 10.23
N VAL A 160 11.06 5.90 10.32
CA VAL A 160 9.68 6.01 9.78
C VAL A 160 8.61 5.99 10.87
N ALA A 161 8.79 5.24 11.96
CA ALA A 161 7.75 5.04 12.94
C ALA A 161 7.54 6.26 13.84
N THR A 162 6.28 6.60 14.07
CA THR A 162 5.84 7.60 15.05
C THR A 162 5.23 6.96 16.28
N ARG A 163 4.98 5.66 16.22
CA ARG A 163 4.42 4.83 17.29
C ARG A 163 4.83 3.38 17.08
N ILE A 164 5.23 2.72 18.14
CA ILE A 164 5.50 1.28 18.16
C ILE A 164 4.35 0.57 18.89
N VAL A 165 3.88 -0.52 18.33
CA VAL A 165 2.93 -1.43 18.97
C VAL A 165 3.58 -2.79 19.12
N GLU A 166 3.81 -3.19 20.36
CA GLU A 166 4.38 -4.49 20.69
C GLU A 166 3.26 -5.50 20.94
N LEU A 167 3.36 -6.66 20.33
CA LEU A 167 2.51 -7.81 20.64
C LEU A 167 3.28 -8.74 21.58
N ASP A 168 2.88 -8.79 22.86
CA ASP A 168 3.47 -9.68 23.85
C ASP A 168 2.38 -10.52 24.51
N ARG A 169 2.51 -11.85 24.44
CA ARG A 169 1.61 -12.85 25.06
C ARG A 169 0.12 -12.56 24.86
N GLY A 170 -0.25 -12.19 23.61
CA GLY A 170 -1.63 -11.89 23.24
C GLY A 170 -2.14 -10.51 23.66
N LYS A 171 -1.27 -9.64 24.17
CA LYS A 171 -1.58 -8.25 24.52
C LYS A 171 -0.85 -7.30 23.60
N LEU A 172 -1.52 -6.22 23.22
CA LEU A 172 -0.93 -5.12 22.48
C LEU A 172 -0.55 -4.00 23.43
N LEU A 173 0.73 -3.65 23.45
CA LEU A 173 1.27 -2.52 24.21
C LEU A 173 1.71 -1.44 23.24
N SER A 174 1.31 -0.20 23.48
CA SER A 174 1.56 0.93 22.57
C SER A 174 2.51 1.94 23.20
N TYR A 175 3.55 2.28 22.45
CA TYR A 175 4.61 3.20 22.84
C TYR A 175 4.70 4.35 21.84
N PRO A 176 4.51 5.62 22.24
CA PRO A 176 4.70 6.74 21.35
C PRO A 176 6.18 6.93 20.99
N GLY A 177 6.45 7.37 19.78
CA GLY A 177 7.79 7.62 19.27
C GLY A 177 8.32 6.53 18.33
N ASN A 178 9.59 6.64 18.00
CA ASN A 178 10.31 5.70 17.16
C ASN A 178 10.86 4.50 17.96
N PHE A 179 11.67 3.66 17.32
CA PHE A 179 12.21 2.46 17.98
C PHE A 179 13.16 2.79 19.15
N ALA A 180 13.99 3.83 19.04
CA ALA A 180 14.85 4.27 20.14
C ALA A 180 14.03 4.75 21.35
N ALA A 181 12.97 5.52 21.14
CA ALA A 181 12.06 5.94 22.19
C ALA A 181 11.32 4.76 22.86
N TYR A 182 10.94 3.76 22.07
CA TYR A 182 10.34 2.52 22.59
C TYR A 182 11.28 1.78 23.55
N LEU A 183 12.58 1.64 23.18
CA LEU A 183 13.55 0.96 24.04
C LEU A 183 13.70 1.66 25.39
N LEU A 184 13.80 2.98 25.42
CA LEU A 184 13.89 3.76 26.65
C LEU A 184 12.66 3.55 27.55
N GLN A 185 11.45 3.66 26.97
CA GLN A 185 10.20 3.47 27.71
C GLN A 185 10.05 2.03 28.26
N LYS A 186 10.61 1.05 27.56
CA LYS A 186 10.57 -0.34 28.01
C LYS A 186 11.54 -0.65 29.14
N GLU A 187 12.69 0.03 29.20
CA GLU A 187 13.66 -0.08 30.28
C GLU A 187 13.15 0.56 31.59
N GLU A 188 12.22 1.50 31.50
CA GLU A 188 11.63 2.20 32.66
C GLU A 188 10.46 1.43 33.32
N GLN A 189 10.00 0.32 32.71
CA GLN A 189 8.90 -0.52 33.22
C GLN A 189 9.40 -1.72 34.02
#